data_22c9d3af96c8b4a8f860f1a426d846c3
#
_entry.id   22c9d3af96c8b4a8f860f1a426d846c3
#
_cell.length_a   1.000
_cell.length_b   1.000
_cell.length_c   1.000
_cell.angle_alpha   90.00
_cell.angle_beta   90.00
_cell.angle_gamma   90.00
#
_symmetry.space_group_name_H-M   'P 1'
#
loop_
_entity.id
_entity.type
_entity.pdbx_description
1 polymer ?
#
loop_
_entity_poly.entity_id
_entity_poly.type
_entity_poly.pdbx_seq_one_letter_code
_entity_poly.pdbx_strand_id
1 'polypeptide(L)'
;NGRVYTCLEQLREQADEELFLFLEEWFDDRSYVLGHTSGSTGAPKEIQLSKADMRASARMTNAFFAIDRESVLLLCLSVSYIAGKMMVVRALEAGAELLTVKVSSHPLRITGQEEYVDRRIDLAAMVPMQVEESMKSESEKQRFGYIRHLMIGGAPVSVALEERLKKIPTQCYATYGMTETVSHIALKKLNSDPAYFALGEVGFEQDERGCLIINAPHLQARRFV
;
A
#
# COMPACT_ATOMS: atom_id res chain seq x y z
N ASN A 1 -8.86 -5.05 -14.20
CA ASN A 1 -9.16 -5.66 -15.53
C ASN A 1 -10.23 -4.88 -16.30
N GLY A 2 -10.47 -3.60 -15.99
CA GLY A 2 -11.41 -2.73 -16.71
C GLY A 2 -12.90 -3.07 -16.55
N ARG A 3 -13.24 -4.01 -15.66
CA ARG A 3 -14.63 -4.38 -15.36
C ARG A 3 -15.17 -3.55 -14.20
N VAL A 4 -16.38 -3.04 -14.36
CA VAL A 4 -17.12 -2.32 -13.32
C VAL A 4 -18.08 -3.31 -12.64
N TYR A 5 -18.03 -3.39 -11.34
CA TYR A 5 -18.92 -4.20 -10.51
C TYR A 5 -19.83 -3.29 -9.70
N THR A 6 -21.12 -3.57 -9.69
CA THR A 6 -22.12 -2.78 -8.98
C THR A 6 -22.58 -3.42 -7.67
N CYS A 7 -22.23 -4.69 -7.46
CA CYS A 7 -22.49 -5.42 -6.22
C CYS A 7 -21.40 -6.49 -5.98
N LEU A 8 -21.29 -6.97 -4.74
CA LEU A 8 -20.28 -7.95 -4.34
C LEU A 8 -20.49 -9.33 -4.99
N GLU A 9 -21.74 -9.74 -5.24
CA GLU A 9 -22.04 -11.04 -5.84
C GLU A 9 -21.37 -11.19 -7.23
N GLN A 10 -21.28 -10.10 -7.98
CA GLN A 10 -20.62 -10.11 -9.29
C GLN A 10 -19.09 -10.35 -9.19
N LEU A 11 -18.50 -10.03 -8.05
CA LEU A 11 -17.07 -10.25 -7.78
C LEU A 11 -16.74 -11.66 -7.33
N ARG A 12 -17.70 -12.38 -6.74
CA ARG A 12 -17.50 -13.67 -6.06
C ARG A 12 -16.79 -14.71 -6.92
N GLU A 13 -17.08 -14.76 -8.21
CA GLU A 13 -16.49 -15.75 -9.13
C GLU A 13 -15.13 -15.31 -9.72
N GLN A 14 -14.73 -14.05 -9.51
CA GLN A 14 -13.61 -13.45 -10.22
C GLN A 14 -12.54 -12.88 -9.29
N ALA A 15 -12.90 -12.53 -8.06
CA ALA A 15 -11.94 -12.07 -7.06
C ALA A 15 -11.25 -13.26 -6.38
N ASP A 16 -10.02 -13.03 -5.94
CA ASP A 16 -9.39 -13.89 -4.96
C ASP A 16 -10.24 -13.96 -3.69
N GLU A 17 -10.30 -15.13 -3.05
CA GLU A 17 -11.16 -15.35 -1.87
C GLU A 17 -10.83 -14.38 -0.73
N GLU A 18 -9.55 -14.10 -0.47
CA GLU A 18 -9.15 -13.13 0.56
C GLU A 18 -9.67 -11.72 0.25
N LEU A 19 -9.57 -11.30 -1.02
CA LEU A 19 -10.06 -10.00 -1.46
C LEU A 19 -11.59 -9.93 -1.32
N PHE A 20 -12.30 -10.98 -1.71
CA PHE A 20 -13.75 -11.03 -1.60
C PHE A 20 -14.21 -10.92 -0.14
N LEU A 21 -13.64 -11.72 0.77
CA LEU A 21 -13.94 -11.67 2.20
C LEU A 21 -13.65 -10.29 2.82
N PHE A 22 -12.54 -9.66 2.42
CA PHE A 22 -12.24 -8.31 2.88
C PHE A 22 -13.28 -7.29 2.39
N LEU A 23 -13.76 -7.40 1.16
CA LEU A 23 -14.79 -6.50 0.63
C LEU A 23 -16.16 -6.74 1.31
N GLU A 24 -16.54 -7.98 1.63
CA GLU A 24 -17.72 -8.26 2.46
C GLU A 24 -17.59 -7.57 3.83
N GLU A 25 -16.45 -7.70 4.49
CA GLU A 25 -16.18 -7.03 5.76
C GLU A 25 -16.15 -5.50 5.63
N TRP A 26 -15.61 -4.96 4.52
CA TRP A 26 -15.55 -3.53 4.28
C TRP A 26 -16.93 -2.89 4.11
N PHE A 27 -17.85 -3.60 3.46
CA PHE A 27 -19.20 -3.09 3.15
C PHE A 27 -20.27 -3.52 4.16
N ASP A 28 -19.91 -4.29 5.20
CA ASP A 28 -20.84 -4.57 6.29
C ASP A 28 -21.10 -3.34 7.18
N ASP A 29 -22.08 -3.45 8.10
CA ASP A 29 -22.51 -2.35 8.98
C ASP A 29 -21.53 -2.03 10.12
N ARG A 30 -20.46 -2.82 10.32
CA ARG A 30 -19.46 -2.56 11.35
C ARG A 30 -18.63 -1.32 11.00
N SER A 31 -18.26 -0.54 12.02
CA SER A 31 -17.40 0.64 11.85
C SER A 31 -15.89 0.30 11.73
N TYR A 32 -15.53 -0.98 11.79
CA TYR A 32 -14.15 -1.47 11.77
C TYR A 32 -14.01 -2.71 10.90
N VAL A 33 -12.78 -3.01 10.51
CA VAL A 33 -12.36 -4.29 9.95
C VAL A 33 -11.30 -4.93 10.85
N LEU A 34 -11.17 -6.26 10.75
CA LEU A 34 -10.16 -6.98 11.51
C LEU A 34 -8.80 -6.90 10.81
N GLY A 35 -7.77 -6.66 11.57
CA GLY A 35 -6.38 -6.69 11.16
C GLY A 35 -5.53 -7.55 12.09
N HIS A 36 -4.34 -7.95 11.63
CA HIS A 36 -3.39 -8.69 12.41
C HIS A 36 -2.07 -7.92 12.49
N THR A 37 -1.52 -7.80 13.68
CA THR A 37 -0.16 -7.27 13.84
C THR A 37 0.84 -8.37 13.50
N SER A 38 1.89 -8.03 12.75
CA SER A 38 3.01 -8.93 12.46
C SER A 38 3.92 -9.07 13.69
N GLY A 39 3.39 -9.58 14.83
CA GLY A 39 4.09 -9.61 16.10
C GLY A 39 5.59 -9.95 15.99
N SER A 40 6.45 -8.98 16.28
CA SER A 40 7.91 -9.17 16.36
C SER A 40 8.33 -10.06 17.54
N THR A 41 7.43 -10.35 18.48
CA THR A 41 7.72 -11.04 19.75
C THR A 41 6.66 -12.06 20.20
N GLY A 42 5.67 -12.43 19.35
CA GLY A 42 4.61 -13.36 19.78
C GLY A 42 3.62 -13.71 18.66
N ALA A 43 2.57 -14.46 19.01
CA ALA A 43 1.47 -14.76 18.10
C ALA A 43 0.84 -13.47 17.57
N PRO A 44 0.41 -13.42 16.29
CA PRO A 44 -0.30 -12.28 15.72
C PRO A 44 -1.50 -11.91 16.60
N LYS A 45 -1.58 -10.64 16.98
CA LYS A 45 -2.74 -10.14 17.73
C LYS A 45 -3.76 -9.57 16.75
N GLU A 46 -5.01 -9.98 16.92
CA GLU A 46 -6.13 -9.38 16.22
C GLU A 46 -6.37 -7.97 16.76
N ILE A 47 -6.55 -7.02 15.87
CA ILE A 47 -6.86 -5.62 16.18
C ILE A 47 -8.03 -5.15 15.33
N GLN A 48 -8.82 -4.23 15.86
CA GLN A 48 -9.88 -3.54 15.12
C GLN A 48 -9.30 -2.28 14.49
N LEU A 49 -9.45 -2.18 13.17
CA LEU A 49 -9.03 -1.03 12.37
C LEU A 49 -10.26 -0.23 11.97
N SER A 50 -10.37 0.99 12.44
CA SER A 50 -11.49 1.88 12.11
C SER A 50 -11.60 2.12 10.60
N LYS A 51 -12.76 1.84 10.00
CA LYS A 51 -13.03 2.15 8.58
C LYS A 51 -12.88 3.67 8.32
N ALA A 52 -13.26 4.52 9.27
CA ALA A 52 -13.11 5.97 9.16
C ALA A 52 -11.63 6.39 9.08
N ASP A 53 -10.77 5.82 9.94
CA ASP A 53 -9.33 6.08 9.92
C ASP A 53 -8.67 5.55 8.65
N MET A 54 -9.08 4.36 8.19
CA MET A 54 -8.60 3.81 6.93
C MET A 54 -8.96 4.70 5.74
N ARG A 55 -10.19 5.24 5.69
CA ARG A 55 -10.62 6.21 4.67
C ARG A 55 -9.79 7.49 4.73
N ALA A 56 -9.58 8.05 5.93
CA ALA A 56 -8.80 9.27 6.11
C ALA A 56 -7.34 9.10 5.64
N SER A 57 -6.71 7.99 6.04
CA SER A 57 -5.37 7.63 5.58
C SER A 57 -5.28 7.39 4.06
N ALA A 58 -6.30 6.75 3.47
CA ALA A 58 -6.36 6.53 2.02
C ALA A 58 -6.46 7.86 1.26
N ARG A 59 -7.32 8.78 1.71
CA ARG A 59 -7.47 10.12 1.10
C ARG A 59 -6.18 10.93 1.17
N MET A 60 -5.46 10.86 2.30
CA MET A 60 -4.16 11.53 2.45
C MET A 60 -3.14 11.00 1.43
N THR A 61 -3.06 9.67 1.26
CA THR A 61 -2.20 9.04 0.25
C THR A 61 -2.62 9.41 -1.17
N ASN A 62 -3.92 9.35 -1.46
CA ASN A 62 -4.46 9.66 -2.78
C ASN A 62 -4.18 11.13 -3.16
N ALA A 63 -4.33 12.06 -2.21
CA ALA A 63 -4.00 13.47 -2.43
C ALA A 63 -2.50 13.67 -2.73
N PHE A 64 -1.62 12.98 -2.00
CA PHE A 64 -0.17 13.09 -2.21
C PHE A 64 0.27 12.60 -3.60
N PHE A 65 -0.29 11.49 -4.08
CA PHE A 65 0.05 10.90 -5.38
C PHE A 65 -0.86 11.37 -6.52
N ALA A 66 -1.80 12.26 -6.27
CA ALA A 66 -2.81 12.72 -7.23
C ALA A 66 -3.58 11.53 -7.85
N ILE A 67 -4.05 10.61 -7.00
CA ILE A 67 -4.86 9.46 -7.39
C ILE A 67 -6.34 9.88 -7.46
N ASP A 68 -6.96 9.58 -8.57
CA ASP A 68 -8.35 9.88 -8.89
C ASP A 68 -9.05 8.68 -9.57
N ARG A 69 -10.25 8.91 -10.09
CA ARG A 69 -11.05 7.86 -10.76
C ARG A 69 -10.46 7.35 -12.08
N GLU A 70 -9.55 8.08 -12.69
CA GLU A 70 -8.89 7.69 -13.95
C GLU A 70 -7.58 6.93 -13.68
N SER A 71 -7.18 6.87 -12.42
CA SER A 71 -5.95 6.21 -11.98
C SER A 71 -6.10 4.69 -11.92
N VAL A 72 -4.99 4.00 -12.09
CA VAL A 72 -4.87 2.55 -12.01
C VAL A 72 -3.94 2.18 -10.88
N LEU A 73 -4.43 1.40 -9.90
CA LEU A 73 -3.67 0.92 -8.76
C LEU A 73 -3.38 -0.58 -8.91
N LEU A 74 -2.18 -1.02 -8.52
CA LEU A 74 -1.81 -2.44 -8.55
C LEU A 74 -1.86 -3.04 -7.14
N LEU A 75 -2.72 -4.05 -6.95
CA LEU A 75 -2.75 -4.90 -5.76
C LEU A 75 -1.91 -6.16 -6.00
N CYS A 76 -0.75 -6.22 -5.37
CA CYS A 76 0.17 -7.35 -5.39
C CYS A 76 0.59 -7.80 -3.97
N LEU A 77 -0.12 -7.30 -2.97
CA LEU A 77 0.03 -7.67 -1.55
C LEU A 77 -1.23 -8.37 -1.06
N SER A 78 -1.08 -9.35 -0.16
CA SER A 78 -2.23 -10.00 0.47
C SER A 78 -3.04 -9.01 1.30
N VAL A 79 -4.36 -9.06 1.15
CA VAL A 79 -5.29 -8.28 1.96
C VAL A 79 -5.49 -8.85 3.38
N SER A 80 -4.84 -9.96 3.71
CA SER A 80 -4.70 -10.39 5.10
C SER A 80 -3.87 -9.41 5.94
N TYR A 81 -3.02 -8.60 5.27
CA TYR A 81 -2.19 -7.58 5.90
C TYR A 81 -2.70 -6.17 5.58
N ILE A 82 -2.42 -5.23 6.50
CA ILE A 82 -2.90 -3.85 6.39
C ILE A 82 -2.45 -3.17 5.08
N ALA A 83 -1.25 -3.47 4.58
CA ALA A 83 -0.75 -2.86 3.35
C ALA A 83 -1.59 -3.23 2.11
N GLY A 84 -2.02 -4.50 2.00
CA GLY A 84 -2.94 -4.94 0.95
C GLY A 84 -4.34 -4.35 1.12
N LYS A 85 -4.92 -4.41 2.35
CA LYS A 85 -6.20 -3.77 2.67
C LYS A 85 -6.21 -2.30 2.25
N MET A 86 -5.15 -1.56 2.58
CA MET A 86 -5.07 -0.13 2.27
C MET A 86 -4.95 0.17 0.78
N MET A 87 -4.39 -0.72 -0.05
CA MET A 87 -4.42 -0.55 -1.51
C MET A 87 -5.86 -0.63 -2.05
N VAL A 88 -6.66 -1.57 -1.54
CA VAL A 88 -8.09 -1.68 -1.87
C VAL A 88 -8.84 -0.42 -1.43
N VAL A 89 -8.63 0.03 -0.19
CA VAL A 89 -9.32 1.23 0.34
C VAL A 89 -8.94 2.48 -0.44
N ARG A 90 -7.68 2.63 -0.88
CA ARG A 90 -7.25 3.75 -1.74
C ARG A 90 -8.00 3.75 -3.07
N ALA A 91 -8.11 2.59 -3.70
CA ALA A 91 -8.85 2.46 -4.95
C ALA A 91 -10.34 2.81 -4.76
N LEU A 92 -10.98 2.29 -3.72
CA LEU A 92 -12.39 2.58 -3.39
C LEU A 92 -12.62 4.08 -3.12
N GLU A 93 -11.76 4.72 -2.31
CA GLU A 93 -11.91 6.14 -1.97
C GLU A 93 -11.67 7.08 -3.16
N ALA A 94 -10.86 6.69 -4.12
CA ALA A 94 -10.63 7.44 -5.36
C ALA A 94 -11.63 7.12 -6.47
N GLY A 95 -12.36 5.99 -6.35
CA GLY A 95 -13.11 5.43 -7.47
C GLY A 95 -12.20 4.94 -8.60
N ALA A 96 -10.94 4.62 -8.29
CA ALA A 96 -9.90 4.21 -9.21
C ALA A 96 -10.02 2.74 -9.61
N GLU A 97 -9.42 2.37 -10.74
CA GLU A 97 -9.29 0.97 -11.13
C GLU A 97 -8.30 0.23 -10.24
N LEU A 98 -8.66 -0.96 -9.78
CA LEU A 98 -7.77 -1.86 -9.05
C LEU A 98 -7.39 -3.06 -9.92
N LEU A 99 -6.15 -3.11 -10.38
CA LEU A 99 -5.57 -4.30 -10.99
C LEU A 99 -5.09 -5.25 -9.90
N THR A 100 -5.49 -6.51 -10.00
CA THR A 100 -5.07 -7.55 -9.05
C THR A 100 -4.14 -8.55 -9.71
N VAL A 101 -3.08 -8.92 -9.02
CA VAL A 101 -2.17 -9.99 -9.43
C VAL A 101 -2.00 -10.98 -8.29
N LYS A 102 -1.65 -12.21 -8.63
CA LYS A 102 -1.36 -13.23 -7.61
C LYS A 102 -0.24 -12.76 -6.68
N VAL A 103 -0.47 -12.84 -5.39
CA VAL A 103 0.54 -12.53 -4.37
C VAL A 103 1.73 -13.49 -4.50
N SER A 104 2.91 -12.93 -4.74
CA SER A 104 4.14 -13.69 -4.91
C SER A 104 5.37 -12.80 -4.67
N SER A 105 6.55 -13.40 -4.63
CA SER A 105 7.83 -12.66 -4.63
C SER A 105 8.14 -11.98 -5.98
N HIS A 106 7.42 -12.34 -7.03
CA HIS A 106 7.58 -11.84 -8.40
C HIS A 106 6.26 -11.26 -8.94
N PRO A 107 5.76 -10.14 -8.37
CA PRO A 107 4.44 -9.61 -8.71
C PRO A 107 4.37 -9.03 -10.13
N LEU A 108 5.49 -8.75 -10.74
CA LEU A 108 5.58 -8.20 -12.11
C LEU A 108 5.83 -9.28 -13.16
N ARG A 109 5.93 -10.56 -12.77
CA ARG A 109 6.11 -11.67 -13.70
C ARG A 109 4.81 -11.93 -14.46
N ILE A 110 4.92 -11.98 -15.79
CA ILE A 110 3.84 -12.43 -16.66
C ILE A 110 3.95 -13.93 -16.82
N THR A 111 2.85 -14.64 -16.52
CA THR A 111 2.76 -16.10 -16.63
C THR A 111 1.79 -16.56 -17.71
N GLY A 112 1.08 -15.64 -18.37
CA GLY A 112 0.08 -15.94 -19.39
C GLY A 112 -0.35 -14.71 -20.17
N GLN A 113 -1.56 -14.74 -20.72
CA GLN A 113 -2.20 -13.58 -21.37
C GLN A 113 -2.82 -12.66 -20.31
N GLU A 114 -1.98 -11.96 -19.58
CA GLU A 114 -2.44 -11.02 -18.56
C GLU A 114 -2.74 -9.67 -19.23
N GLU A 115 -3.97 -9.18 -19.06
CA GLU A 115 -4.49 -7.96 -19.70
C GLU A 115 -3.75 -6.67 -19.28
N TYR A 116 -2.88 -6.73 -18.26
CA TYR A 116 -2.18 -5.55 -17.71
C TYR A 116 -0.73 -5.39 -18.22
N VAL A 117 -0.32 -6.22 -19.18
CA VAL A 117 1.09 -6.34 -19.63
C VAL A 117 1.74 -4.99 -19.97
N ASP A 118 1.01 -4.10 -20.64
CA ASP A 118 1.50 -2.80 -21.11
C ASP A 118 0.67 -1.63 -20.54
N ARG A 119 -0.08 -1.86 -19.47
CA ARG A 119 -0.91 -0.82 -18.86
C ARG A 119 -0.09 0.05 -17.91
N ARG A 120 -0.29 1.35 -17.99
CA ARG A 120 0.21 2.29 -17.01
C ARG A 120 -0.44 2.03 -15.66
N ILE A 121 0.37 1.98 -14.63
CA ILE A 121 -0.01 1.85 -13.22
C ILE A 121 0.40 3.15 -12.53
N ASP A 122 -0.56 3.84 -11.93
CA ASP A 122 -0.28 5.11 -11.27
C ASP A 122 0.31 4.91 -9.87
N LEU A 123 -0.14 3.86 -9.15
CA LEU A 123 0.38 3.54 -7.83
C LEU A 123 0.46 2.02 -7.60
N ALA A 124 1.62 1.56 -7.13
CA ALA A 124 1.81 0.21 -6.60
C ALA A 124 2.42 0.26 -5.19
N ALA A 125 2.18 -0.78 -4.39
CA ALA A 125 2.86 -0.97 -3.11
C ALA A 125 3.48 -2.36 -3.07
N MET A 126 4.76 -2.45 -2.66
CA MET A 126 5.51 -3.69 -2.56
C MET A 126 6.34 -3.73 -1.28
N VAL A 127 6.70 -4.94 -0.85
CA VAL A 127 7.74 -5.10 0.17
C VAL A 127 9.12 -5.13 -0.49
N PRO A 128 10.21 -4.76 0.23
CA PRO A 128 11.56 -4.75 -0.35
C PRO A 128 11.94 -6.06 -1.05
N MET A 129 11.57 -7.21 -0.48
CA MET A 129 11.83 -8.53 -1.08
C MET A 129 11.20 -8.66 -2.48
N GLN A 130 9.94 -8.23 -2.67
CA GLN A 130 9.29 -8.29 -3.99
C GLN A 130 10.04 -7.44 -5.01
N VAL A 131 10.47 -6.25 -4.59
CA VAL A 131 11.26 -5.35 -5.46
C VAL A 131 12.61 -5.96 -5.79
N GLU A 132 13.32 -6.52 -4.80
CA GLU A 132 14.62 -7.17 -5.00
C GLU A 132 14.54 -8.36 -5.96
N GLU A 133 13.53 -9.23 -5.80
CA GLU A 133 13.34 -10.39 -6.68
C GLU A 133 12.95 -9.96 -8.09
N SER A 134 12.01 -9.03 -8.26
CA SER A 134 11.64 -8.49 -9.58
C SER A 134 12.81 -7.80 -10.28
N MET A 135 13.69 -7.13 -9.54
CA MET A 135 14.90 -6.50 -10.10
C MET A 135 15.98 -7.46 -10.56
N LYS A 136 15.88 -8.77 -10.24
CA LYS A 136 16.80 -9.81 -10.76
C LYS A 136 16.41 -10.30 -12.15
N SER A 137 15.14 -10.15 -12.53
CA SER A 137 14.62 -10.52 -13.85
C SER A 137 14.61 -9.31 -14.77
N GLU A 138 15.24 -9.38 -15.93
CA GLU A 138 15.28 -8.24 -16.87
C GLU A 138 13.88 -7.89 -17.40
N SER A 139 13.03 -8.90 -17.65
CA SER A 139 11.64 -8.66 -18.07
C SER A 139 10.79 -7.98 -17.00
N GLU A 140 10.91 -8.38 -15.74
CA GLU A 140 10.20 -7.73 -14.64
C GLU A 140 10.76 -6.32 -14.35
N LYS A 141 12.08 -6.14 -14.46
CA LYS A 141 12.75 -4.86 -14.29
C LYS A 141 12.27 -3.82 -15.31
N GLN A 142 12.09 -4.20 -16.57
CA GLN A 142 11.52 -3.33 -17.59
C GLN A 142 10.09 -2.87 -17.24
N ARG A 143 9.33 -3.72 -16.53
CA ARG A 143 7.96 -3.41 -16.14
C ARG A 143 7.81 -2.36 -15.06
N PHE A 144 8.84 -2.11 -14.27
CA PHE A 144 8.82 -0.92 -13.41
C PHE A 144 8.60 0.36 -14.21
N GLY A 145 9.01 0.40 -15.49
CA GLY A 145 8.75 1.55 -16.37
C GLY A 145 7.28 1.90 -16.61
N TYR A 146 6.37 0.95 -16.37
CA TYR A 146 4.92 1.19 -16.45
C TYR A 146 4.32 1.67 -15.12
N ILE A 147 5.07 1.64 -14.02
CA ILE A 147 4.63 2.09 -12.69
C ILE A 147 5.12 3.52 -12.47
N ARG A 148 4.19 4.45 -12.29
CA ARG A 148 4.50 5.85 -12.02
C ARG A 148 5.07 6.05 -10.61
N HIS A 149 4.35 5.54 -9.59
CA HIS A 149 4.72 5.64 -8.19
C HIS A 149 4.75 4.26 -7.53
N LEU A 150 5.86 3.94 -6.88
CA LEU A 150 6.03 2.71 -6.13
C LEU A 150 6.31 3.03 -4.67
N MET A 151 5.40 2.62 -3.79
CA MET A 151 5.60 2.63 -2.35
C MET A 151 6.30 1.34 -1.91
N ILE A 152 7.35 1.45 -1.11
CA ILE A 152 8.11 0.32 -0.59
C ILE A 152 8.07 0.38 0.94
N GLY A 153 7.47 -0.63 1.56
CA GLY A 153 7.24 -0.66 3.00
C GLY A 153 7.23 -2.05 3.61
N GLY A 154 6.90 -2.14 4.89
CA GLY A 154 6.90 -3.38 5.65
C GLY A 154 8.28 -3.82 6.16
N ALA A 155 9.36 -3.30 5.60
CA ALA A 155 10.74 -3.49 6.07
C ALA A 155 11.62 -2.33 5.56
N PRO A 156 12.81 -2.11 6.16
CA PRO A 156 13.76 -1.10 5.68
C PRO A 156 14.24 -1.40 4.25
N VAL A 157 14.36 -0.35 3.44
CA VAL A 157 15.01 -0.42 2.11
C VAL A 157 16.52 -0.41 2.31
N SER A 158 17.22 -1.42 1.80
CA SER A 158 18.69 -1.46 1.88
C SER A 158 19.32 -0.41 0.97
N VAL A 159 20.52 0.07 1.35
CA VAL A 159 21.29 1.02 0.52
C VAL A 159 21.55 0.43 -0.88
N ALA A 160 21.85 -0.88 -0.94
CA ALA A 160 22.07 -1.57 -2.21
C ALA A 160 20.81 -1.58 -3.10
N LEU A 161 19.62 -1.76 -2.51
CA LEU A 161 18.36 -1.69 -3.25
C LEU A 161 18.08 -0.26 -3.70
N GLU A 162 18.31 0.74 -2.82
CA GLU A 162 18.12 2.15 -3.15
C GLU A 162 18.99 2.54 -4.37
N GLU A 163 20.27 2.14 -4.41
CA GLU A 163 21.15 2.39 -5.56
C GLU A 163 20.68 1.73 -6.86
N ARG A 164 20.06 0.55 -6.77
CA ARG A 164 19.49 -0.11 -7.95
C ARG A 164 18.25 0.60 -8.46
N LEU A 165 17.39 1.10 -7.55
CA LEU A 165 16.17 1.82 -7.88
C LEU A 165 16.44 3.16 -8.58
N LYS A 166 17.62 3.77 -8.41
CA LYS A 166 18.04 4.96 -9.18
C LYS A 166 18.10 4.73 -10.69
N LYS A 167 18.16 3.47 -11.12
CA LYS A 167 18.34 3.09 -12.53
C LYS A 167 17.02 2.80 -13.26
N ILE A 168 15.89 2.92 -12.57
CA ILE A 168 14.55 2.72 -13.16
C ILE A 168 13.80 4.06 -13.23
N PRO A 169 12.85 4.22 -14.17
CA PRO A 169 12.13 5.48 -14.33
C PRO A 169 11.02 5.69 -13.28
N THR A 170 10.66 4.64 -12.54
CA THR A 170 9.62 4.66 -11.50
C THR A 170 10.01 5.57 -10.34
N GLN A 171 9.10 6.41 -9.89
CA GLN A 171 9.30 7.19 -8.67
C GLN A 171 9.08 6.30 -7.44
N CYS A 172 10.16 5.97 -6.74
CA CYS A 172 10.14 5.07 -5.59
C CYS A 172 10.14 5.82 -4.27
N TYR A 173 9.30 5.38 -3.33
CA TYR A 173 9.14 5.98 -2.01
C TYR A 173 9.25 4.91 -0.92
N ALA A 174 10.17 5.08 0.01
CA ALA A 174 10.14 4.32 1.25
C ALA A 174 9.03 4.87 2.15
N THR A 175 8.29 3.98 2.80
CA THR A 175 7.17 4.35 3.67
C THR A 175 7.56 4.19 5.13
N TYR A 176 7.09 5.09 6.00
CA TYR A 176 7.17 4.98 7.45
C TYR A 176 5.77 5.01 8.05
N GLY A 177 5.45 4.03 8.87
CA GLY A 177 4.16 3.87 9.55
C GLY A 177 4.09 2.55 10.29
N MET A 178 3.04 2.36 11.04
CA MET A 178 2.77 1.17 11.83
C MET A 178 1.28 0.81 11.76
N THR A 179 0.89 -0.32 12.32
CA THR A 179 -0.51 -0.75 12.31
C THR A 179 -1.40 0.22 13.08
N GLU A 180 -0.89 0.79 14.17
CA GLU A 180 -1.57 1.77 15.01
C GLU A 180 -1.85 3.08 14.27
N THR A 181 -1.01 3.46 13.32
CA THR A 181 -1.25 4.59 12.41
C THR A 181 -2.03 4.19 11.16
N VAL A 182 -2.61 2.96 11.15
CA VAL A 182 -3.37 2.36 10.05
C VAL A 182 -2.52 2.10 8.80
N SER A 183 -1.69 3.06 8.41
CA SER A 183 -0.82 3.00 7.23
C SER A 183 0.39 3.91 7.43
N HIS A 184 1.08 4.20 6.34
CA HIS A 184 2.21 5.13 6.37
C HIS A 184 1.73 6.56 6.66
N ILE A 185 2.53 7.26 7.42
CA ILE A 185 2.34 8.65 7.84
C ILE A 185 3.48 9.56 7.37
N ALA A 186 4.55 8.97 6.84
CA ALA A 186 5.64 9.70 6.21
C ALA A 186 6.20 8.90 5.03
N LEU A 187 6.76 9.63 4.07
CA LEU A 187 7.39 9.11 2.87
C LEU A 187 8.77 9.70 2.68
N LYS A 188 9.71 8.90 2.19
CA LYS A 188 11.00 9.33 1.69
C LYS A 188 11.06 8.98 0.21
N LYS A 189 11.10 9.97 -0.68
CA LYS A 189 11.38 9.71 -2.09
C LYS A 189 12.83 9.25 -2.22
N LEU A 190 13.00 7.99 -2.58
CA LEU A 190 14.32 7.41 -2.77
C LEU A 190 15.02 8.13 -3.92
N ASN A 191 16.30 8.37 -3.78
CA ASN A 191 17.16 9.06 -4.74
C ASN A 191 17.10 10.60 -4.74
N SER A 192 16.21 11.24 -3.98
CA SER A 192 16.13 12.70 -3.91
C SER A 192 16.06 13.22 -2.48
N ASP A 193 15.34 12.54 -1.60
CA ASP A 193 15.07 13.07 -0.27
C ASP A 193 16.13 12.60 0.74
N PRO A 194 16.65 13.48 1.61
CA PRO A 194 17.61 13.11 2.65
C PRO A 194 16.95 12.38 3.81
N ALA A 195 15.65 12.60 4.04
CA ALA A 195 14.88 12.10 5.19
C ALA A 195 13.44 11.76 4.80
N TYR A 196 12.68 11.24 5.76
CA TYR A 196 11.24 11.09 5.64
C TYR A 196 10.54 12.43 5.85
N PHE A 197 9.53 12.70 5.05
CA PHE A 197 8.65 13.85 5.18
C PHE A 197 7.27 13.38 5.61
N ALA A 198 6.71 14.06 6.59
CA ALA A 198 5.36 13.81 7.08
C ALA A 198 4.31 14.02 5.98
N LEU A 199 3.26 13.21 5.98
CA LEU A 199 2.13 13.36 5.08
C LEU A 199 1.03 14.24 5.71
N GLY A 200 0.46 15.13 4.92
CA GLY A 200 -0.64 15.98 5.35
C GLY A 200 -0.26 16.80 6.59
N GLU A 201 -1.11 16.70 7.63
CA GLU A 201 -0.94 17.44 8.91
C GLU A 201 -0.24 16.59 10.00
N VAL A 202 0.38 15.46 9.64
CA VAL A 202 1.11 14.63 10.61
C VAL A 202 2.34 15.39 11.13
N GLY A 203 2.48 15.41 12.45
CA GLY A 203 3.62 16.00 13.14
C GLY A 203 4.46 14.95 13.88
N PHE A 204 5.73 15.22 14.04
CA PHE A 204 6.67 14.40 14.81
C PHE A 204 7.32 15.26 15.89
N GLU A 205 7.35 14.75 17.11
CA GLU A 205 7.99 15.36 18.27
C GLU A 205 8.84 14.30 18.99
N GLN A 206 9.66 14.72 19.93
CA GLN A 206 10.42 13.83 20.79
C GLN A 206 10.08 14.13 22.24
N ASP A 207 9.85 13.08 23.05
CA ASP A 207 9.66 13.24 24.48
C ASP A 207 11.02 13.40 25.23
N GLU A 208 10.95 13.69 26.53
CA GLU A 208 12.14 13.85 27.38
C GLU A 208 13.03 12.60 27.44
N ARG A 209 12.50 11.42 27.13
CA ARG A 209 13.23 10.14 27.06
C ARG A 209 13.83 9.87 25.71
N GLY A 210 13.58 10.74 24.71
CA GLY A 210 14.01 10.55 23.34
C GLY A 210 13.07 9.66 22.52
N CYS A 211 11.89 9.30 23.03
CA CYS A 211 10.90 8.54 22.26
C CYS A 211 10.19 9.43 21.23
N LEU A 212 9.91 8.84 20.07
CA LEU A 212 9.16 9.52 19.02
C LEU A 212 7.69 9.66 19.42
N ILE A 213 7.19 10.88 19.36
CA ILE A 213 5.77 11.19 19.48
C ILE A 213 5.25 11.46 18.06
N ILE A 214 4.15 10.79 17.69
CA ILE A 214 3.47 10.96 16.41
C ILE A 214 2.14 11.64 16.69
N ASN A 215 1.94 12.82 16.09
CA ASN A 215 0.66 13.53 16.07
C ASN A 215 0.02 13.30 14.71
N ALA A 216 -1.07 12.52 14.67
CA ALA A 216 -1.79 12.14 13.46
C ALA A 216 -3.25 12.61 13.53
N PRO A 217 -3.54 13.90 13.28
CA PRO A 217 -4.86 14.52 13.54
C PRO A 217 -5.99 13.92 12.68
N HIS A 218 -5.66 13.25 11.59
CA HIS A 218 -6.61 12.56 10.72
C HIS A 218 -7.13 11.23 11.29
N LEU A 219 -6.50 10.70 12.36
CA LEU A 219 -6.90 9.47 13.04
C LEU A 219 -7.68 9.77 14.33
N GLN A 220 -8.52 8.82 14.76
CA GLN A 220 -9.26 8.94 16.02
C GLN A 220 -8.31 8.97 17.23
N ALA A 221 -7.34 8.06 17.27
CA ALA A 221 -6.23 8.10 18.23
C ALA A 221 -5.16 9.06 17.71
N ARG A 222 -5.29 10.33 18.02
CA ARG A 222 -4.50 11.40 17.40
C ARG A 222 -3.03 11.42 17.78
N ARG A 223 -2.62 10.71 18.84
CA ARG A 223 -1.25 10.75 19.39
C ARG A 223 -0.76 9.35 19.76
N PHE A 224 0.46 9.05 19.36
CA PHE A 224 1.15 7.78 19.62
C PHE A 224 2.55 8.07 20.18
N VAL A 225 3.02 7.22 21.10
CA VAL A 225 4.35 7.30 21.73
C VAL A 225 5.03 5.96 21.71
#